data_72966a96ca5d531f77f74afe84e4e735
#
_entry.id   72966a96ca5d531f77f74afe84e4e735
#
_cell.length_a   1.000
_cell.length_b   1.000
_cell.length_c   1.000
_cell.angle_alpha   90.00
_cell.angle_beta   90.00
_cell.angle_gamma   90.00
#
_symmetry.space_group_name_H-M   'P 1'
#
loop_
_entity.id
_entity.type
_entity.pdbx_description
1 polymer ?
#
loop_
_entity_poly.entity_id
_entity_poly.type
_entity_poly.pdbx_seq_one_letter_code
_entity_poly.pdbx_strand_id
1 'polypeptide(L)'
;MHVPALLALEDGTIFQGIGVGAPGQTVGEVVFNTAITGYQEILSDPSYARQIVTLTYPHIGNTGCNAADAESAAVHAAGLIVRDVPRLPSSWRSQESLPAHLARHGVVGIAGLDTRKLTRILRDKGAQAGCILAGPEAAQPDAAERALAAARGFPGLAGMDLARVVTTRTAYRWEDGSLDLDRGTVARPASRFRVVAYDFGVKRNILRLLADRGCALTVVPAQTSAAEVLALKPDGVFLSNGPGDPEPCDYAIAAIREFLACRMPLFGICLGHQLLGLAVGGKTLKMKFGHHGANHPVQELASGRVLITSQNHGFAVDEATLPARVRVTHRSLFDGSNQGIELIDAPAFGFQGHPEASPGPHDVSGLFDRFIEAMVSAKDAKVAKGA
;
A
#
# COMPACT_ATOMS: atom_id res chain seq x y z
N MET A 1 29.22 4.02 20.30
CA MET A 1 28.70 5.39 20.39
C MET A 1 27.34 5.40 19.73
N HIS A 2 26.33 6.04 20.38
CA HIS A 2 25.02 6.18 19.76
C HIS A 2 25.09 7.30 18.71
N VAL A 3 24.51 7.07 17.53
CA VAL A 3 24.39 8.07 16.46
C VAL A 3 23.27 9.04 16.87
N PRO A 4 23.53 10.35 17.03
CA PRO A 4 22.48 11.29 17.39
C PRO A 4 21.44 11.39 16.27
N ALA A 5 20.17 11.56 16.64
CA ALA A 5 19.09 11.83 15.68
C ALA A 5 17.98 12.68 16.31
N LEU A 6 17.27 13.41 15.49
CA LEU A 6 16.06 14.13 15.87
C LEU A 6 14.98 14.02 14.79
N LEU A 7 13.73 14.11 15.24
CA LEU A 7 12.54 14.25 14.41
C LEU A 7 11.93 15.62 14.69
N ALA A 8 11.70 16.43 13.67
CA ALA A 8 10.93 17.65 13.73
C ALA A 8 9.61 17.47 12.97
N LEU A 9 8.48 17.86 13.59
CA LEU A 9 7.17 17.96 12.94
C LEU A 9 6.90 19.41 12.54
N GLU A 10 6.09 19.63 11.51
CA GLU A 10 5.74 20.96 11.01
C GLU A 10 5.09 21.89 12.05
N ASP A 11 4.42 21.30 13.08
CA ASP A 11 3.81 22.03 14.18
C ASP A 11 4.84 22.59 15.19
N GLY A 12 6.14 22.29 15.00
CA GLY A 12 7.24 22.69 15.88
C GLY A 12 7.61 21.66 16.94
N THR A 13 6.92 20.53 17.02
CA THR A 13 7.27 19.47 17.98
C THR A 13 8.59 18.79 17.58
N ILE A 14 9.53 18.72 18.51
CA ILE A 14 10.84 18.06 18.33
C ILE A 14 10.93 16.84 19.24
N PHE A 15 11.40 15.73 18.68
CA PHE A 15 11.79 14.52 19.40
C PHE A 15 13.28 14.28 19.19
N GLN A 16 13.98 13.97 20.26
CA GLN A 16 15.37 13.49 20.19
C GLN A 16 15.41 11.98 20.33
N GLY A 17 16.36 11.33 19.66
CA GLY A 17 16.52 9.90 19.66
C GLY A 17 17.90 9.47 19.14
N ILE A 18 17.95 8.23 18.68
CA ILE A 18 19.13 7.56 18.18
C ILE A 18 18.93 7.21 16.73
N GLY A 19 19.85 7.54 15.87
CA GLY A 19 19.84 7.19 14.45
C GLY A 19 19.93 5.67 14.24
N VAL A 20 19.06 5.17 13.37
CA VAL A 20 18.99 3.77 12.93
C VAL A 20 19.01 3.76 11.40
N GLY A 21 19.88 2.93 10.83
CA GLY A 21 20.03 2.85 9.37
C GLY A 21 21.05 3.85 8.81
N ALA A 22 20.73 4.49 7.69
CA ALA A 22 21.63 5.44 7.04
C ALA A 22 21.70 6.78 7.79
N PRO A 23 22.87 7.42 7.86
CA PRO A 23 22.94 8.81 8.28
C PRO A 23 22.36 9.72 7.17
N GLY A 24 21.93 10.94 7.57
CA GLY A 24 21.42 11.93 6.64
C GLY A 24 20.08 12.52 7.05
N GLN A 25 19.39 13.09 6.07
CA GLN A 25 18.10 13.75 6.23
C GLN A 25 17.04 13.07 5.37
N THR A 26 15.84 12.93 5.90
CA THR A 26 14.66 12.52 5.13
C THR A 26 13.44 13.35 5.52
N VAL A 27 12.58 13.63 4.55
CA VAL A 27 11.36 14.43 4.72
C VAL A 27 10.18 13.69 4.11
N GLY A 28 9.02 13.74 4.77
CA GLY A 28 7.80 13.10 4.29
C GLY A 28 6.62 13.34 5.21
N GLU A 29 5.45 12.83 4.82
CA GLU A 29 4.28 12.79 5.69
C GLU A 29 4.50 11.74 6.78
N VAL A 30 4.43 12.14 8.04
CA VAL A 30 4.57 11.23 9.18
C VAL A 30 3.25 10.55 9.45
N VAL A 31 3.24 9.23 9.33
CA VAL A 31 2.07 8.39 9.60
C VAL A 31 2.40 7.36 10.69
N PHE A 32 1.38 6.79 11.34
CA PHE A 32 1.59 5.70 12.28
C PHE A 32 0.92 4.42 11.79
N ASN A 33 1.56 3.28 12.00
CA ASN A 33 1.03 1.96 11.67
C ASN A 33 0.93 1.13 12.95
N THR A 34 -0.21 0.47 13.16
CA THR A 34 -0.54 -0.31 14.36
C THR A 34 -0.25 -1.80 14.23
N ALA A 35 0.33 -2.25 13.12
CA ALA A 35 0.74 -3.65 12.94
C ALA A 35 1.84 -4.02 13.95
N ILE A 36 1.73 -5.23 14.51
CA ILE A 36 2.71 -5.76 15.47
C ILE A 36 3.85 -6.54 14.80
N THR A 37 3.70 -6.86 13.52
CA THR A 37 4.66 -7.62 12.68
C THR A 37 4.70 -7.03 11.28
N GLY A 38 5.62 -7.54 10.44
CA GLY A 38 5.66 -7.20 9.02
C GLY A 38 6.28 -5.83 8.72
N TYR A 39 7.23 -5.40 9.53
CA TYR A 39 7.90 -4.11 9.32
C TYR A 39 8.70 -4.06 8.02
N GLN A 40 9.23 -5.19 7.53
CA GLN A 40 9.96 -5.25 6.26
C GLN A 40 8.99 -5.12 5.08
N GLU A 41 7.85 -5.79 5.14
CA GLU A 41 6.76 -5.69 4.17
C GLU A 41 6.24 -4.24 4.11
N ILE A 42 6.02 -3.60 5.28
CA ILE A 42 5.62 -2.19 5.38
C ILE A 42 6.67 -1.27 4.73
N LEU A 43 7.95 -1.46 5.02
CA LEU A 43 9.02 -0.62 4.47
C LEU A 43 9.16 -0.76 2.95
N SER A 44 8.92 -1.96 2.41
CA SER A 44 9.02 -2.27 0.99
C SER A 44 7.71 -2.10 0.20
N ASP A 45 6.57 -1.78 0.86
CA ASP A 45 5.31 -1.45 0.20
C ASP A 45 5.41 -0.08 -0.49
N PRO A 46 5.29 -0.01 -1.84
CA PRO A 46 5.35 1.26 -2.57
C PRO A 46 4.32 2.29 -2.12
N SER A 47 3.20 1.86 -1.50
CA SER A 47 2.16 2.75 -0.99
C SER A 47 2.67 3.71 0.10
N TYR A 48 3.82 3.43 0.73
CA TYR A 48 4.47 4.34 1.68
C TYR A 48 5.45 5.34 1.04
N ALA A 49 5.51 5.45 -0.29
CA ALA A 49 6.38 6.43 -0.93
C ALA A 49 6.08 7.85 -0.41
N ARG A 50 7.14 8.59 -0.02
CA ARG A 50 7.08 9.92 0.60
C ARG A 50 6.45 9.95 2.00
N GLN A 51 6.28 8.80 2.66
CA GLN A 51 5.81 8.73 4.05
C GLN A 51 6.92 8.25 4.99
N ILE A 52 7.01 8.88 6.16
CA ILE A 52 7.85 8.44 7.29
C ILE A 52 6.96 7.63 8.21
N VAL A 53 7.24 6.34 8.34
CA VAL A 53 6.37 5.39 9.05
C VAL A 53 6.76 5.28 10.51
N THR A 54 5.82 5.58 11.41
CA THR A 54 5.95 5.32 12.86
C THR A 54 5.30 3.98 13.17
N LEU A 55 6.07 3.00 13.63
CA LEU A 55 5.53 1.75 14.12
C LEU A 55 5.18 1.86 15.61
N THR A 56 3.90 1.61 15.95
CA THR A 56 3.42 1.78 17.33
C THR A 56 3.82 0.63 18.25
N TYR A 57 4.10 -0.56 17.68
CA TYR A 57 4.64 -1.67 18.44
C TYR A 57 6.05 -1.34 18.95
N PRO A 58 6.36 -1.59 20.24
CA PRO A 58 7.58 -1.08 20.85
C PRO A 58 8.88 -1.73 20.35
N HIS A 59 8.86 -3.02 19.99
CA HIS A 59 10.05 -3.76 19.59
C HIS A 59 10.03 -4.10 18.11
N ILE A 60 10.79 -3.36 17.30
CA ILE A 60 10.83 -3.49 15.84
C ILE A 60 12.23 -3.91 15.39
N GLY A 61 12.28 -4.93 14.51
CA GLY A 61 13.54 -5.53 14.06
C GLY A 61 13.88 -6.85 14.75
N ASN A 62 13.01 -7.34 15.63
CA ASN A 62 13.23 -8.54 16.45
C ASN A 62 13.34 -9.84 15.62
N THR A 63 12.76 -9.92 14.44
CA THR A 63 12.84 -11.08 13.54
C THR A 63 13.91 -10.93 12.45
N GLY A 64 14.62 -9.80 12.40
CA GLY A 64 15.55 -9.48 11.31
C GLY A 64 14.85 -9.21 9.99
N CYS A 65 15.62 -9.19 8.92
CA CYS A 65 15.15 -9.04 7.54
C CYS A 65 15.65 -10.18 6.67
N ASN A 66 14.94 -10.49 5.57
CA ASN A 66 15.31 -11.54 4.62
C ASN A 66 14.76 -11.19 3.20
N ALA A 67 15.23 -11.90 2.18
CA ALA A 67 14.87 -11.63 0.79
C ALA A 67 13.41 -11.97 0.44
N ALA A 68 12.75 -12.87 1.18
CA ALA A 68 11.42 -13.39 0.84
C ALA A 68 10.29 -12.45 1.28
N ASP A 69 10.49 -11.68 2.36
CA ASP A 69 9.46 -10.84 2.98
C ASP A 69 9.37 -9.42 2.36
N ALA A 70 10.12 -9.16 1.27
CA ALA A 70 10.03 -7.89 0.56
C ALA A 70 8.84 -7.87 -0.41
N GLU A 71 8.01 -6.84 -0.32
CA GLU A 71 6.85 -6.64 -1.21
C GLU A 71 7.19 -5.94 -2.53
N SER A 72 8.42 -5.41 -2.65
CA SER A 72 8.97 -4.87 -3.89
C SER A 72 10.49 -4.99 -3.94
N ALA A 73 11.11 -4.49 -5.00
CA ALA A 73 12.58 -4.55 -5.17
C ALA A 73 13.34 -3.53 -4.31
N ALA A 74 12.66 -2.54 -3.75
CA ALA A 74 13.26 -1.44 -3.00
C ALA A 74 12.50 -1.16 -1.69
N VAL A 75 13.12 -0.41 -0.78
CA VAL A 75 12.42 0.23 0.33
C VAL A 75 11.83 1.54 -0.18
N HIS A 76 10.52 1.73 -0.01
CA HIS A 76 9.78 2.91 -0.48
C HIS A 76 9.44 3.89 0.63
N ALA A 77 9.31 3.42 1.88
CA ALA A 77 9.12 4.32 3.00
C ALA A 77 10.26 5.35 3.06
N ALA A 78 9.92 6.63 3.18
CA ALA A 78 10.90 7.72 3.22
C ALA A 78 11.77 7.67 4.49
N GLY A 79 11.24 7.11 5.58
CA GLY A 79 11.96 6.94 6.84
C GLY A 79 11.21 6.06 7.81
N LEU A 80 11.88 5.69 8.89
CA LEU A 80 11.34 4.82 9.93
C LEU A 80 11.46 5.46 11.32
N ILE A 81 10.37 5.42 12.09
CA ILE A 81 10.33 5.85 13.48
C ILE A 81 9.89 4.67 14.35
N VAL A 82 10.71 4.32 15.34
CA VAL A 82 10.42 3.20 16.24
C VAL A 82 10.76 3.55 17.69
N ARG A 83 10.12 2.85 18.64
CA ARG A 83 10.44 2.99 20.07
C ARG A 83 11.77 2.36 20.40
N ASP A 84 11.98 1.12 19.94
CA ASP A 84 13.15 0.31 20.29
C ASP A 84 13.53 -0.62 19.14
N VAL A 85 14.84 -0.85 18.99
CA VAL A 85 15.40 -1.84 18.07
C VAL A 85 16.26 -2.81 18.87
N PRO A 86 15.98 -4.12 18.82
CA PRO A 86 16.73 -5.10 19.58
C PRO A 86 18.20 -5.17 19.11
N ARG A 87 19.09 -5.46 20.04
CA ARG A 87 20.53 -5.59 19.75
C ARG A 87 20.84 -6.74 18.80
N LEU A 88 20.07 -7.82 18.89
CA LEU A 88 20.18 -9.01 18.05
C LEU A 88 18.80 -9.46 17.60
N PRO A 89 18.61 -9.73 16.30
CA PRO A 89 17.40 -10.38 15.81
C PRO A 89 17.36 -11.85 16.26
N SER A 90 16.17 -12.39 16.50
CA SER A 90 15.96 -13.77 16.94
C SER A 90 14.91 -14.45 16.06
N SER A 91 15.32 -14.89 14.87
CA SER A 91 14.51 -15.70 13.96
C SER A 91 15.43 -16.55 13.08
N TRP A 92 15.02 -17.79 12.82
CA TRP A 92 15.73 -18.68 11.90
C TRP A 92 15.73 -18.16 10.45
N ARG A 93 14.79 -17.28 10.09
CA ARG A 93 14.69 -16.63 8.77
C ARG A 93 15.54 -15.36 8.66
N SER A 94 16.13 -14.88 9.74
CA SER A 94 16.91 -13.65 9.73
C SER A 94 18.19 -13.81 8.89
N GLN A 95 18.36 -12.97 7.88
CA GLN A 95 19.56 -12.88 7.06
C GLN A 95 20.40 -11.64 7.41
N GLU A 96 19.74 -10.57 7.88
CA GLU A 96 20.38 -9.34 8.33
C GLU A 96 19.54 -8.66 9.43
N SER A 97 20.16 -7.76 10.18
CA SER A 97 19.44 -6.93 11.15
C SER A 97 18.70 -5.79 10.47
N LEU A 98 17.61 -5.28 11.08
CA LEU A 98 16.88 -4.13 10.55
C LEU A 98 17.77 -2.89 10.36
N PRO A 99 18.68 -2.51 11.29
CA PRO A 99 19.60 -1.39 11.05
C PRO A 99 20.49 -1.58 9.83
N ALA A 100 21.01 -2.80 9.61
CA ALA A 100 21.82 -3.11 8.44
C ALA A 100 21.01 -3.03 7.13
N HIS A 101 19.77 -3.54 7.17
CA HIS A 101 18.82 -3.44 6.05
C HIS A 101 18.53 -1.99 5.67
N LEU A 102 18.19 -1.14 6.64
CA LEU A 102 17.93 0.28 6.42
C LEU A 102 19.18 0.98 5.85
N ALA A 103 20.37 0.73 6.43
CA ALA A 103 21.62 1.34 5.98
C ALA A 103 21.94 0.94 4.53
N ARG A 104 21.78 -0.34 4.18
CA ARG A 104 22.01 -0.86 2.83
C ARG A 104 21.10 -0.24 1.78
N HIS A 105 19.85 0.10 2.19
CA HIS A 105 18.88 0.75 1.32
C HIS A 105 18.90 2.30 1.40
N GLY A 106 19.84 2.89 2.16
CA GLY A 106 19.94 4.35 2.30
C GLY A 106 18.79 4.99 3.08
N VAL A 107 18.08 4.21 3.91
CA VAL A 107 16.91 4.68 4.65
C VAL A 107 17.33 5.25 6.00
N VAL A 108 16.90 6.49 6.27
CA VAL A 108 17.13 7.17 7.55
C VAL A 108 16.04 6.76 8.54
N GLY A 109 16.44 6.39 9.74
CA GLY A 109 15.50 6.04 10.81
C GLY A 109 15.91 6.62 12.14
N ILE A 110 14.96 6.68 13.06
CA ILE A 110 15.15 7.14 14.44
C ILE A 110 14.48 6.19 15.43
N ALA A 111 15.19 5.87 16.50
CA ALA A 111 14.71 5.08 17.64
C ALA A 111 14.87 5.82 18.96
N GLY A 112 14.28 5.28 20.03
CA GLY A 112 14.46 5.80 21.40
C GLY A 112 13.53 6.96 21.77
N LEU A 113 12.56 7.28 20.92
CA LEU A 113 11.59 8.36 21.20
C LEU A 113 10.23 7.82 21.68
N ASP A 114 9.43 8.71 22.24
CA ASP A 114 8.07 8.39 22.69
C ASP A 114 7.11 8.30 21.50
N THR A 115 7.04 7.11 20.87
CA THR A 115 6.14 6.83 19.76
C THR A 115 4.66 6.92 20.16
N ARG A 116 4.31 6.68 21.45
CA ARG A 116 2.94 6.86 21.94
C ARG A 116 2.54 8.34 21.93
N LYS A 117 3.42 9.24 22.40
CA LYS A 117 3.18 10.69 22.33
C LYS A 117 3.04 11.14 20.89
N LEU A 118 3.93 10.67 19.99
CA LEU A 118 3.88 10.98 18.57
C LEU A 118 2.56 10.51 17.93
N THR A 119 2.16 9.26 18.16
CA THR A 119 0.89 8.71 17.65
C THR A 119 -0.32 9.53 18.12
N ARG A 120 -0.34 9.99 19.38
CA ARG A 120 -1.42 10.86 19.88
C ARG A 120 -1.44 12.21 19.16
N ILE A 121 -0.29 12.81 18.90
CA ILE A 121 -0.20 14.08 18.15
C ILE A 121 -0.80 13.88 16.74
N LEU A 122 -0.39 12.84 16.03
CA LEU A 122 -0.89 12.55 14.69
C LEU A 122 -2.40 12.24 14.66
N ARG A 123 -2.90 11.50 15.64
CA ARG A 123 -4.34 11.23 15.80
C ARG A 123 -5.14 12.50 16.05
N ASP A 124 -4.66 13.36 16.94
CA ASP A 124 -5.39 14.53 17.42
C ASP A 124 -5.30 15.69 16.40
N LYS A 125 -4.14 15.90 15.74
CA LYS A 125 -3.90 17.00 14.81
C LYS A 125 -4.01 16.59 13.33
N GLY A 126 -3.88 15.31 13.01
CA GLY A 126 -3.80 14.77 11.65
C GLY A 126 -2.36 14.33 11.31
N ALA A 127 -2.20 13.68 10.16
CA ALA A 127 -0.89 13.41 9.58
C ALA A 127 -0.17 14.74 9.35
N GLN A 128 1.11 14.79 9.68
CA GLN A 128 1.93 16.00 9.59
C GLN A 128 3.18 15.77 8.74
N ALA A 129 3.66 16.81 8.10
CA ALA A 129 4.99 16.80 7.54
C ALA A 129 6.04 16.67 8.65
N GLY A 130 7.07 15.87 8.40
CA GLY A 130 8.17 15.68 9.33
C GLY A 130 9.52 15.55 8.63
N CYS A 131 10.57 15.81 9.41
CA CYS A 131 11.96 15.62 8.99
C CYS A 131 12.72 14.82 10.05
N ILE A 132 13.33 13.71 9.65
CA ILE A 132 14.34 13.02 10.46
C ILE A 132 15.71 13.49 10.00
N LEU A 133 16.53 13.91 10.96
CA LEU A 133 17.95 14.20 10.77
C LEU A 133 18.75 13.23 11.67
N ALA A 134 19.65 12.43 11.09
CA ALA A 134 20.45 11.43 11.78
C ALA A 134 21.93 11.54 11.41
N GLY A 135 22.80 11.32 12.40
CA GLY A 135 24.25 11.41 12.21
C GLY A 135 24.85 12.67 12.82
N PRO A 136 26.11 13.02 12.46
CA PRO A 136 26.82 14.16 13.04
C PRO A 136 26.08 15.49 12.90
N GLU A 137 25.32 15.66 11.86
CA GLU A 137 24.52 16.87 11.62
C GLU A 137 23.38 17.07 12.62
N ALA A 138 22.86 15.98 13.19
CA ALA A 138 21.83 16.06 14.22
C ALA A 138 22.36 16.58 15.58
N ALA A 139 23.67 16.60 15.75
CA ALA A 139 24.33 17.13 16.95
C ALA A 139 24.70 18.63 16.82
N GLN A 140 24.50 19.26 15.67
CA GLN A 140 24.79 20.67 15.47
C GLN A 140 23.78 21.56 16.20
N PRO A 141 24.19 22.76 16.67
CA PRO A 141 23.30 23.66 17.42
C PRO A 141 22.03 24.06 16.64
N ASP A 142 22.11 24.19 15.32
CA ASP A 142 21.03 24.58 14.42
C ASP A 142 20.20 23.40 13.88
N ALA A 143 20.50 22.17 14.29
CA ALA A 143 19.90 20.95 13.72
C ALA A 143 18.36 20.93 13.81
N ALA A 144 17.81 21.37 14.95
CA ALA A 144 16.37 21.43 15.17
C ALA A 144 15.69 22.44 14.25
N GLU A 145 16.31 23.61 14.06
CA GLU A 145 15.79 24.67 13.18
C GLU A 145 15.80 24.23 11.71
N ARG A 146 16.90 23.63 11.26
CA ARG A 146 17.02 23.09 9.90
C ARG A 146 16.00 21.99 9.63
N ALA A 147 15.85 21.05 10.56
CA ALA A 147 14.89 19.96 10.42
C ALA A 147 13.43 20.48 10.41
N LEU A 148 13.11 21.48 11.24
CA LEU A 148 11.80 22.11 11.23
C LEU A 148 11.52 22.85 9.93
N ALA A 149 12.50 23.59 9.41
CA ALA A 149 12.38 24.27 8.12
C ALA A 149 12.15 23.25 6.98
N ALA A 150 12.87 22.12 6.98
CA ALA A 150 12.71 21.06 6.01
C ALA A 150 11.33 20.39 6.11
N ALA A 151 10.83 20.11 7.33
CA ALA A 151 9.48 19.57 7.54
C ALA A 151 8.41 20.53 6.98
N ARG A 152 8.48 21.81 7.28
CA ARG A 152 7.54 22.83 6.79
C ARG A 152 7.59 23.05 5.29
N GLY A 153 8.72 22.72 4.65
CA GLY A 153 8.89 22.76 3.19
C GLY A 153 8.26 21.61 2.44
N PHE A 154 7.76 20.57 3.14
CA PHE A 154 7.10 19.44 2.48
C PHE A 154 5.66 19.83 2.07
N PRO A 155 5.30 19.70 0.78
CA PRO A 155 4.00 20.18 0.28
C PRO A 155 2.80 19.29 0.65
N GLY A 156 3.02 18.14 1.34
CA GLY A 156 1.99 17.12 1.56
C GLY A 156 1.80 16.19 0.37
N LEU A 157 0.89 15.23 0.49
CA LEU A 157 0.64 14.23 -0.56
C LEU A 157 -0.51 14.60 -1.51
N ALA A 158 -1.36 15.57 -1.13
CA ALA A 158 -2.46 16.01 -1.99
C ALA A 158 -1.92 16.58 -3.31
N GLY A 159 -2.49 16.18 -4.43
CA GLY A 159 -2.04 16.54 -5.77
C GLY A 159 -0.78 15.81 -6.27
N MET A 160 -0.20 14.88 -5.51
CA MET A 160 0.97 14.12 -5.92
C MET A 160 0.59 12.82 -6.64
N ASP A 161 0.88 12.74 -7.94
CA ASP A 161 0.86 11.47 -8.70
C ASP A 161 2.11 10.65 -8.37
N LEU A 162 2.08 9.90 -7.28
CA LEU A 162 3.17 9.01 -6.89
C LEU A 162 3.11 7.65 -7.59
N ALA A 163 1.97 7.25 -8.13
CA ALA A 163 1.85 6.03 -8.93
C ALA A 163 2.78 6.06 -10.14
N ARG A 164 2.89 7.22 -10.81
CA ARG A 164 3.84 7.46 -11.90
C ARG A 164 5.31 7.36 -11.47
N VAL A 165 5.60 7.61 -10.20
CA VAL A 165 6.98 7.58 -9.67
C VAL A 165 7.44 6.17 -9.36
N VAL A 166 6.55 5.33 -8.82
CA VAL A 166 6.89 3.98 -8.33
C VAL A 166 6.63 2.87 -9.34
N THR A 167 5.88 3.14 -10.39
CA THR A 167 5.50 2.17 -11.43
C THR A 167 6.72 1.56 -12.14
N THR A 168 6.56 0.34 -12.65
CA THR A 168 7.56 -0.27 -13.53
C THR A 168 7.77 0.56 -14.81
N ARG A 169 8.97 0.52 -15.35
CA ARG A 169 9.31 1.23 -16.61
C ARG A 169 8.86 0.48 -17.86
N THR A 170 8.77 -0.86 -17.78
CA THR A 170 8.43 -1.73 -18.91
C THR A 170 7.50 -2.83 -18.45
N ALA A 171 6.63 -3.29 -19.34
CA ALA A 171 5.78 -4.44 -19.08
C ALA A 171 6.63 -5.71 -18.85
N TYR A 172 6.20 -6.55 -17.90
CA TYR A 172 6.85 -7.82 -17.62
C TYR A 172 5.82 -8.91 -17.26
N ARG A 173 6.24 -10.16 -17.37
CA ARG A 173 5.46 -11.31 -16.90
C ARG A 173 5.84 -11.64 -15.47
N TRP A 174 4.84 -11.94 -14.66
CA TRP A 174 5.05 -12.45 -13.31
C TRP A 174 4.87 -13.97 -13.29
N GLU A 175 5.84 -14.67 -12.70
CA GLU A 175 5.87 -16.15 -12.75
C GLU A 175 5.86 -16.81 -11.36
N ASP A 176 6.08 -16.05 -10.28
CA ASP A 176 6.19 -16.60 -8.93
C ASP A 176 4.81 -16.79 -8.30
N GLY A 177 4.61 -17.92 -7.61
CA GLY A 177 3.53 -18.16 -6.67
C GLY A 177 3.90 -17.76 -5.24
N SER A 178 3.02 -18.06 -4.29
CA SER A 178 3.27 -17.88 -2.86
C SER A 178 4.42 -18.75 -2.36
N LEU A 179 5.13 -18.26 -1.36
CA LEU A 179 6.17 -19.00 -0.67
C LEU A 179 5.54 -19.90 0.39
N ASP A 180 5.76 -21.19 0.30
CA ASP A 180 5.50 -22.17 1.35
C ASP A 180 6.81 -22.38 2.13
N LEU A 181 6.78 -22.19 3.45
CA LEU A 181 7.98 -22.24 4.29
C LEU A 181 8.62 -23.64 4.36
N ASP A 182 7.82 -24.69 4.18
CA ASP A 182 8.28 -26.07 4.23
C ASP A 182 8.69 -26.62 2.87
N ARG A 183 8.06 -26.12 1.79
CA ARG A 183 8.20 -26.65 0.41
C ARG A 183 8.95 -25.72 -0.54
N GLY A 184 9.25 -24.50 -0.12
CA GLY A 184 9.79 -23.45 -0.98
C GLY A 184 8.71 -22.76 -1.82
N THR A 185 9.04 -22.31 -3.02
CA THR A 185 8.05 -21.67 -3.90
C THR A 185 7.00 -22.70 -4.35
N VAL A 186 5.72 -22.39 -4.12
CA VAL A 186 4.61 -23.27 -4.53
C VAL A 186 4.55 -23.31 -6.07
N ALA A 187 4.46 -24.54 -6.61
CA ALA A 187 4.26 -24.74 -8.04
C ALA A 187 2.93 -24.11 -8.46
N ARG A 188 2.97 -23.24 -9.45
CA ARG A 188 1.78 -22.58 -9.98
C ARG A 188 0.86 -23.60 -10.65
N PRO A 189 -0.47 -23.47 -10.49
CA PRO A 189 -1.42 -24.25 -11.27
C PRO A 189 -1.33 -23.86 -12.75
N ALA A 190 -1.86 -24.72 -13.63
CA ALA A 190 -1.95 -24.39 -15.05
C ALA A 190 -2.70 -23.07 -15.26
N SER A 191 -2.18 -22.21 -16.11
CA SER A 191 -2.78 -20.90 -16.38
C SER A 191 -4.13 -21.05 -17.06
N ARG A 192 -5.18 -20.50 -16.45
CA ARG A 192 -6.56 -20.54 -16.90
C ARG A 192 -7.05 -19.21 -17.46
N PHE A 193 -6.48 -18.10 -16.93
CA PHE A 193 -6.88 -16.73 -17.25
C PHE A 193 -5.67 -15.90 -17.58
N ARG A 194 -5.80 -15.02 -18.58
CA ARG A 194 -4.85 -13.95 -18.87
C ARG A 194 -5.29 -12.70 -18.12
N VAL A 195 -4.48 -12.21 -17.21
CA VAL A 195 -4.76 -11.01 -16.44
C VAL A 195 -3.69 -9.97 -16.71
N VAL A 196 -4.10 -8.76 -17.04
CA VAL A 196 -3.21 -7.60 -17.10
C VAL A 196 -3.35 -6.84 -15.78
N ALA A 197 -2.25 -6.66 -15.07
CA ALA A 197 -2.18 -5.93 -13.81
C ALA A 197 -1.48 -4.58 -14.05
N TYR A 198 -2.18 -3.48 -13.76
CA TYR A 198 -1.56 -2.17 -13.71
C TYR A 198 -0.69 -2.04 -12.48
N ASP A 199 0.55 -1.61 -12.67
CA ASP A 199 1.48 -1.32 -11.60
C ASP A 199 1.39 0.16 -11.19
N PHE A 200 0.59 0.44 -10.19
CA PHE A 200 0.56 1.75 -9.52
C PHE A 200 1.47 1.76 -8.28
N GLY A 201 2.25 0.71 -8.06
CA GLY A 201 3.02 0.39 -6.88
C GLY A 201 2.61 -0.96 -6.31
N VAL A 202 2.56 -1.98 -7.18
CA VAL A 202 2.02 -3.29 -6.86
C VAL A 202 2.88 -4.04 -5.83
N LYS A 203 2.24 -4.56 -4.79
CA LYS A 203 2.84 -5.50 -3.84
C LYS A 203 2.98 -6.89 -4.47
N ARG A 204 4.14 -7.52 -4.27
CA ARG A 204 4.43 -8.86 -4.79
C ARG A 204 3.40 -9.90 -4.36
N ASN A 205 2.90 -9.80 -3.13
CA ASN A 205 1.94 -10.79 -2.63
C ASN A 205 0.61 -10.75 -3.38
N ILE A 206 0.18 -9.62 -3.91
CA ILE A 206 -0.97 -9.52 -4.81
C ILE A 206 -0.76 -10.39 -6.05
N LEU A 207 0.41 -10.24 -6.69
CA LEU A 207 0.75 -11.00 -7.90
C LEU A 207 0.86 -12.50 -7.62
N ARG A 208 1.45 -12.87 -6.48
CA ARG A 208 1.52 -14.27 -6.02
C ARG A 208 0.13 -14.89 -5.86
N LEU A 209 -0.78 -14.20 -5.17
CA LEU A 209 -2.14 -14.70 -4.91
C LEU A 209 -2.99 -14.83 -6.18
N LEU A 210 -2.79 -13.96 -7.17
CA LEU A 210 -3.40 -14.09 -8.49
C LEU A 210 -2.79 -15.27 -9.27
N ALA A 211 -1.47 -15.42 -9.23
CA ALA A 211 -0.77 -16.54 -9.87
C ALA A 211 -1.20 -17.90 -9.30
N ASP A 212 -1.34 -18.01 -7.98
CA ASP A 212 -1.81 -19.22 -7.29
C ASP A 212 -3.23 -19.63 -7.71
N ARG A 213 -4.03 -18.68 -8.18
CA ARG A 213 -5.39 -18.92 -8.71
C ARG A 213 -5.43 -19.18 -10.22
N GLY A 214 -4.27 -19.42 -10.84
CA GLY A 214 -4.15 -19.76 -12.26
C GLY A 214 -4.23 -18.56 -13.20
N CYS A 215 -3.82 -17.37 -12.74
CA CYS A 215 -3.68 -16.20 -13.61
C CYS A 215 -2.28 -16.17 -14.27
N ALA A 216 -2.24 -16.11 -15.60
CA ALA A 216 -1.05 -15.70 -16.34
C ALA A 216 -1.01 -14.17 -16.33
N LEU A 217 -0.05 -13.62 -15.57
CA LEU A 217 0.02 -12.19 -15.31
C LEU A 217 0.97 -11.47 -16.27
N THR A 218 0.48 -10.38 -16.86
CA THR A 218 1.31 -9.35 -17.48
C THR A 218 1.15 -8.07 -16.67
N VAL A 219 2.22 -7.64 -16.06
CA VAL A 219 2.26 -6.38 -15.28
C VAL A 219 2.66 -5.27 -16.24
N VAL A 220 1.89 -4.18 -16.25
CA VAL A 220 2.10 -3.05 -17.17
C VAL A 220 2.30 -1.74 -16.39
N PRO A 221 3.05 -0.77 -16.96
CA PRO A 221 3.20 0.55 -16.38
C PRO A 221 1.86 1.25 -16.12
N ALA A 222 1.82 2.12 -15.13
CA ALA A 222 0.64 2.88 -14.73
C ALA A 222 -0.04 3.63 -15.89
N GLN A 223 0.74 4.15 -16.84
CA GLN A 223 0.27 4.97 -17.96
C GLN A 223 -0.08 4.17 -19.23
N THR A 224 -0.03 2.83 -19.19
CA THR A 224 -0.40 2.00 -20.35
C THR A 224 -1.85 2.26 -20.74
N SER A 225 -2.09 2.55 -22.01
CA SER A 225 -3.43 2.85 -22.50
C SER A 225 -4.35 1.62 -22.47
N ALA A 226 -5.65 1.84 -22.40
CA ALA A 226 -6.63 0.76 -22.50
C ALA A 226 -6.51 -0.02 -23.81
N ALA A 227 -6.21 0.65 -24.92
CA ALA A 227 -6.03 0.02 -26.23
C ALA A 227 -4.86 -0.97 -26.22
N GLU A 228 -3.71 -0.60 -25.64
CA GLU A 228 -2.55 -1.50 -25.51
C GLU A 228 -2.89 -2.71 -24.64
N VAL A 229 -3.60 -2.50 -23.51
CA VAL A 229 -4.03 -3.60 -22.63
C VAL A 229 -5.01 -4.53 -23.33
N LEU A 230 -6.02 -3.98 -24.03
CA LEU A 230 -7.01 -4.79 -24.78
C LEU A 230 -6.38 -5.58 -25.92
N ALA A 231 -5.30 -5.06 -26.55
CA ALA A 231 -4.54 -5.80 -27.57
C ALA A 231 -3.89 -7.09 -27.01
N LEU A 232 -3.60 -7.16 -25.72
CA LEU A 232 -3.13 -8.38 -25.04
C LEU A 232 -4.25 -9.42 -24.83
N LYS A 233 -5.50 -9.08 -25.15
CA LYS A 233 -6.70 -9.93 -25.04
C LYS A 233 -6.84 -10.51 -23.62
N PRO A 234 -6.89 -9.69 -22.56
CA PRO A 234 -7.03 -10.19 -21.21
C PRO A 234 -8.43 -10.76 -20.96
N ASP A 235 -8.51 -11.68 -20.00
CA ASP A 235 -9.78 -12.18 -19.46
C ASP A 235 -10.26 -11.27 -18.31
N GLY A 236 -9.35 -10.54 -17.66
CA GLY A 236 -9.62 -9.55 -16.62
C GLY A 236 -8.48 -8.55 -16.47
N VAL A 237 -8.79 -7.40 -15.90
CA VAL A 237 -7.85 -6.32 -15.58
C VAL A 237 -7.80 -6.13 -14.08
N PHE A 238 -6.60 -6.06 -13.54
CA PHE A 238 -6.34 -5.82 -12.14
C PHE A 238 -5.71 -4.42 -11.94
N LEU A 239 -6.25 -3.64 -11.00
CA LEU A 239 -5.77 -2.32 -10.63
C LEU A 239 -5.09 -2.40 -9.25
N SER A 240 -3.78 -2.24 -9.21
CA SER A 240 -3.02 -2.45 -7.98
C SER A 240 -3.23 -1.35 -6.93
N ASN A 241 -2.74 -1.63 -5.74
CA ASN A 241 -2.44 -0.63 -4.71
C ASN A 241 -1.38 0.36 -5.21
N GLY A 242 -1.20 1.45 -4.48
CA GLY A 242 -0.17 2.45 -4.79
C GLY A 242 -0.23 3.67 -3.87
N PRO A 243 0.80 4.53 -3.93
CA PRO A 243 0.92 5.75 -3.14
C PRO A 243 0.23 6.96 -3.77
N GLY A 244 0.09 8.00 -2.97
CA GLY A 244 -0.25 9.34 -3.44
C GLY A 244 -1.74 9.63 -3.51
N ASP A 245 -2.05 10.70 -4.22
CA ASP A 245 -3.41 11.15 -4.48
C ASP A 245 -3.93 10.46 -5.75
N PRO A 246 -5.13 9.86 -5.74
CA PRO A 246 -5.70 9.25 -6.94
C PRO A 246 -6.18 10.26 -8.00
N GLU A 247 -6.53 11.50 -7.61
CA GLU A 247 -7.10 12.48 -8.54
C GLU A 247 -6.19 12.84 -9.72
N PRO A 248 -4.87 13.03 -9.57
CA PRO A 248 -3.97 13.33 -10.69
C PRO A 248 -3.75 12.16 -11.67
N CYS A 249 -4.20 10.95 -11.35
CA CYS A 249 -4.02 9.76 -12.20
C CYS A 249 -5.05 9.70 -13.33
N ASP A 250 -5.25 10.77 -14.08
CA ASP A 250 -6.24 10.93 -15.17
C ASP A 250 -6.09 9.86 -16.26
N TYR A 251 -4.87 9.47 -16.60
CA TYR A 251 -4.56 8.39 -17.55
C TYR A 251 -5.16 7.05 -17.13
N ALA A 252 -5.10 6.70 -15.83
CA ALA A 252 -5.67 5.48 -15.29
C ALA A 252 -7.20 5.55 -15.24
N ILE A 253 -7.75 6.71 -14.82
CA ILE A 253 -9.20 6.95 -14.81
C ILE A 253 -9.80 6.81 -16.23
N ALA A 254 -9.12 7.34 -17.25
CA ALA A 254 -9.54 7.20 -18.64
C ALA A 254 -9.53 5.74 -19.09
N ALA A 255 -8.44 5.00 -18.83
CA ALA A 255 -8.35 3.58 -19.18
C ALA A 255 -9.43 2.73 -18.47
N ILE A 256 -9.70 2.99 -17.20
CA ILE A 256 -10.76 2.28 -16.46
C ILE A 256 -12.14 2.51 -17.10
N ARG A 257 -12.45 3.74 -17.52
CA ARG A 257 -13.72 4.02 -18.23
C ARG A 257 -13.89 3.19 -19.49
N GLU A 258 -12.83 3.00 -20.28
CA GLU A 258 -12.85 2.15 -21.46
C GLU A 258 -13.07 0.67 -21.09
N PHE A 259 -12.43 0.16 -20.05
CA PHE A 259 -12.66 -1.20 -19.56
C PHE A 259 -14.09 -1.42 -19.09
N LEU A 260 -14.68 -0.45 -18.40
CA LEU A 260 -16.07 -0.51 -17.97
C LEU A 260 -17.03 -0.50 -19.17
N ALA A 261 -16.76 0.30 -20.22
CA ALA A 261 -17.58 0.36 -21.42
C ALA A 261 -17.60 -0.99 -22.16
N CYS A 262 -16.49 -1.73 -22.20
CA CYS A 262 -16.46 -3.07 -22.79
C CYS A 262 -16.78 -4.20 -21.80
N ARG A 263 -17.26 -3.87 -20.59
CA ARG A 263 -17.64 -4.81 -19.51
C ARG A 263 -16.53 -5.81 -19.18
N MET A 264 -15.28 -5.33 -19.14
CA MET A 264 -14.12 -6.11 -18.74
C MET A 264 -14.23 -6.46 -17.24
N PRO A 265 -14.04 -7.73 -16.82
CA PRO A 265 -13.86 -8.06 -15.42
C PRO A 265 -12.72 -7.25 -14.81
N LEU A 266 -13.01 -6.51 -13.72
CA LEU A 266 -12.08 -5.55 -13.15
C LEU A 266 -12.11 -5.63 -11.63
N PHE A 267 -10.94 -5.73 -11.01
CA PHE A 267 -10.75 -5.68 -9.57
C PHE A 267 -9.69 -4.64 -9.20
N GLY A 268 -10.03 -3.73 -8.28
CA GLY A 268 -9.14 -2.68 -7.78
C GLY A 268 -8.88 -2.81 -6.28
N ILE A 269 -7.61 -2.71 -5.88
CA ILE A 269 -7.17 -2.70 -4.48
C ILE A 269 -6.60 -1.34 -4.12
N CYS A 270 -7.03 -0.78 -2.99
CA CYS A 270 -6.53 0.47 -2.38
C CYS A 270 -6.57 1.63 -3.39
N LEU A 271 -5.45 2.06 -3.97
CA LEU A 271 -5.44 3.08 -5.02
C LEU A 271 -6.30 2.65 -6.23
N GLY A 272 -6.25 1.40 -6.65
CA GLY A 272 -7.08 0.86 -7.73
C GLY A 272 -8.58 0.93 -7.43
N HIS A 273 -9.00 0.76 -6.18
CA HIS A 273 -10.38 0.99 -5.73
C HIS A 273 -10.77 2.47 -5.82
N GLN A 274 -9.89 3.38 -5.40
CA GLN A 274 -10.13 4.83 -5.46
C GLN A 274 -10.24 5.30 -6.92
N LEU A 275 -9.35 4.83 -7.80
CA LEU A 275 -9.40 5.11 -9.23
C LEU A 275 -10.69 4.60 -9.90
N LEU A 276 -11.18 3.42 -9.48
CA LEU A 276 -12.49 2.91 -9.92
C LEU A 276 -13.61 3.86 -9.45
N GLY A 277 -13.57 4.34 -8.21
CA GLY A 277 -14.52 5.32 -7.68
C GLY A 277 -14.55 6.62 -8.49
N LEU A 278 -13.38 7.15 -8.85
CA LEU A 278 -13.25 8.34 -9.70
C LEU A 278 -13.72 8.08 -11.15
N ALA A 279 -13.41 6.92 -11.71
CA ALA A 279 -13.79 6.56 -13.08
C ALA A 279 -15.31 6.50 -13.27
N VAL A 280 -16.07 6.12 -12.25
CA VAL A 280 -17.53 6.09 -12.28
C VAL A 280 -18.18 7.44 -11.99
N GLY A 281 -17.40 8.48 -11.67
CA GLY A 281 -17.87 9.85 -11.42
C GLY A 281 -18.00 10.23 -9.95
N GLY A 282 -17.54 9.37 -9.03
CA GLY A 282 -17.38 9.70 -7.62
C GLY A 282 -16.19 10.64 -7.37
N LYS A 283 -15.99 11.00 -6.12
CA LYS A 283 -14.87 11.83 -5.64
C LYS A 283 -14.10 11.08 -4.57
N THR A 284 -12.89 11.54 -4.29
CA THR A 284 -12.08 11.10 -3.15
C THR A 284 -11.89 12.24 -2.16
N LEU A 285 -11.53 11.87 -0.94
CA LEU A 285 -11.22 12.82 0.13
C LEU A 285 -9.92 12.42 0.83
N LYS A 286 -9.12 13.42 1.22
CA LYS A 286 -7.96 13.22 2.08
C LYS A 286 -8.45 12.98 3.51
N MET A 287 -8.03 11.86 4.10
CA MET A 287 -8.34 11.54 5.49
C MET A 287 -7.45 12.32 6.46
N LYS A 288 -7.92 12.52 7.70
CA LYS A 288 -7.19 13.28 8.72
C LYS A 288 -5.80 12.69 9.03
N PHE A 289 -5.72 11.37 9.21
CA PHE A 289 -4.46 10.65 9.47
C PHE A 289 -4.37 9.31 8.76
N GLY A 290 -5.39 8.98 7.93
CA GLY A 290 -5.44 7.72 7.17
C GLY A 290 -5.71 6.49 8.04
N HIS A 291 -5.74 5.35 7.37
CA HIS A 291 -5.80 4.03 8.00
C HIS A 291 -4.50 3.28 7.69
N HIS A 292 -3.74 2.95 8.73
CA HIS A 292 -2.50 2.19 8.61
C HIS A 292 -2.41 1.17 9.74
N GLY A 293 -2.50 -0.10 9.41
CA GLY A 293 -2.45 -1.19 10.39
C GLY A 293 -3.01 -2.50 9.86
N ALA A 294 -2.86 -3.56 10.63
CA ALA A 294 -3.29 -4.91 10.27
C ALA A 294 -4.41 -5.43 11.19
N ASN A 295 -5.17 -4.55 11.80
CA ASN A 295 -6.20 -4.87 12.78
C ASN A 295 -7.47 -4.02 12.63
N HIS A 296 -7.78 -3.57 11.41
CA HIS A 296 -8.93 -2.72 11.14
C HIS A 296 -10.20 -3.55 10.89
N PRO A 297 -11.24 -3.41 11.72
CA PRO A 297 -12.52 -4.09 11.51
C PRO A 297 -13.31 -3.41 10.40
N VAL A 298 -13.74 -4.21 9.44
CA VAL A 298 -14.56 -3.79 8.29
C VAL A 298 -15.79 -4.67 8.24
N GLN A 299 -16.98 -4.07 8.08
CA GLN A 299 -18.21 -4.79 7.94
C GLN A 299 -18.56 -5.01 6.47
N GLU A 300 -18.79 -6.26 6.07
CA GLU A 300 -19.43 -6.60 4.82
C GLU A 300 -20.95 -6.35 4.94
N LEU A 301 -21.47 -5.43 4.15
CA LEU A 301 -22.85 -4.96 4.32
C LEU A 301 -23.91 -6.00 3.93
N ALA A 302 -23.60 -6.87 2.98
CA ALA A 302 -24.55 -7.89 2.50
C ALA A 302 -24.81 -8.98 3.54
N SER A 303 -23.77 -9.44 4.26
CA SER A 303 -23.86 -10.52 5.25
C SER A 303 -23.90 -10.01 6.69
N GLY A 304 -23.49 -8.75 6.93
CA GLY A 304 -23.28 -8.21 8.27
C GLY A 304 -22.00 -8.71 8.97
N ARG A 305 -21.22 -9.56 8.32
CA ARG A 305 -19.95 -10.09 8.89
C ARG A 305 -18.93 -8.98 9.12
N VAL A 306 -18.21 -9.10 10.22
CA VAL A 306 -17.05 -8.27 10.51
C VAL A 306 -15.79 -9.03 10.13
N LEU A 307 -14.95 -8.40 9.33
CA LEU A 307 -13.69 -8.91 8.81
C LEU A 307 -12.56 -8.05 9.35
N ILE A 308 -11.47 -8.65 9.77
CA ILE A 308 -10.29 -7.91 10.19
C ILE A 308 -9.37 -7.76 8.97
N THR A 309 -8.92 -6.52 8.72
CA THR A 309 -8.25 -6.17 7.49
C THR A 309 -6.93 -5.45 7.72
N SER A 310 -6.03 -5.57 6.77
CA SER A 310 -4.86 -4.71 6.63
C SER A 310 -5.21 -3.47 5.83
N GLN A 311 -4.77 -2.30 6.31
CA GLN A 311 -5.08 -1.00 5.73
C GLN A 311 -3.81 -0.17 5.59
N ASN A 312 -3.67 0.52 4.46
CA ASN A 312 -2.60 1.48 4.22
C ASN A 312 -3.05 2.54 3.20
N HIS A 313 -3.82 3.52 3.63
CA HIS A 313 -4.29 4.59 2.75
C HIS A 313 -4.53 5.90 3.50
N GLY A 314 -4.22 7.02 2.85
CA GLY A 314 -4.49 8.39 3.34
C GLY A 314 -5.66 9.07 2.61
N PHE A 315 -6.25 8.41 1.60
CA PHE A 315 -7.42 8.87 0.85
C PHE A 315 -8.50 7.79 0.89
N ALA A 316 -9.76 8.21 0.73
CA ALA A 316 -10.92 7.32 0.67
C ALA A 316 -11.91 7.81 -0.38
N VAL A 317 -12.71 6.90 -0.92
CA VAL A 317 -13.84 7.25 -1.80
C VAL A 317 -14.93 7.92 -0.97
N ASP A 318 -15.39 9.08 -1.40
CA ASP A 318 -16.55 9.78 -0.82
C ASP A 318 -17.84 9.12 -1.28
N GLU A 319 -18.42 8.31 -0.39
CA GLU A 319 -19.63 7.54 -0.65
C GLU A 319 -20.80 8.42 -1.11
N ALA A 320 -20.93 9.65 -0.59
CA ALA A 320 -22.04 10.55 -0.91
C ALA A 320 -22.01 11.02 -2.37
N THR A 321 -20.89 10.87 -3.07
CA THR A 321 -20.72 11.29 -4.47
C THR A 321 -20.92 10.16 -5.47
N LEU A 322 -21.08 8.92 -5.00
CA LEU A 322 -21.19 7.74 -5.87
C LEU A 322 -22.55 7.73 -6.62
N PRO A 323 -22.54 7.43 -7.93
CA PRO A 323 -23.77 7.32 -8.71
C PRO A 323 -24.58 6.06 -8.34
N ALA A 324 -25.87 6.05 -8.63
CA ALA A 324 -26.80 4.97 -8.28
C ALA A 324 -26.43 3.58 -8.84
N ARG A 325 -25.58 3.51 -9.89
CA ARG A 325 -25.08 2.25 -10.45
C ARG A 325 -23.96 1.62 -9.63
N VAL A 326 -23.49 2.29 -8.57
CA VAL A 326 -22.45 1.80 -7.67
C VAL A 326 -23.06 1.43 -6.33
N ARG A 327 -22.82 0.23 -5.87
CA ARG A 327 -23.20 -0.27 -4.56
C ARG A 327 -22.00 -0.29 -3.63
N VAL A 328 -22.16 0.28 -2.43
CA VAL A 328 -21.20 0.12 -1.34
C VAL A 328 -21.31 -1.28 -0.78
N THR A 329 -20.18 -1.98 -0.66
CA THR A 329 -20.14 -3.37 -0.21
C THR A 329 -19.55 -3.53 1.19
N HIS A 330 -18.63 -2.66 1.57
CA HIS A 330 -17.93 -2.74 2.85
C HIS A 330 -17.79 -1.36 3.49
N ARG A 331 -17.77 -1.32 4.83
CA ARG A 331 -17.62 -0.08 5.60
C ARG A 331 -16.72 -0.28 6.82
N SER A 332 -15.85 0.69 7.09
CA SER A 332 -15.02 0.72 8.29
C SER A 332 -15.87 0.85 9.55
N LEU A 333 -15.58 0.04 10.57
CA LEU A 333 -16.21 0.18 11.88
C LEU A 333 -15.52 1.22 12.78
N PHE A 334 -14.37 1.78 12.36
CA PHE A 334 -13.73 2.84 13.13
C PHE A 334 -14.35 4.21 12.88
N ASP A 335 -14.70 4.52 11.62
CA ASP A 335 -15.13 5.87 11.23
C ASP A 335 -16.26 5.90 10.18
N GLY A 336 -16.75 4.73 9.77
CA GLY A 336 -17.80 4.61 8.76
C GLY A 336 -17.37 4.86 7.32
N SER A 337 -16.07 5.07 7.05
CA SER A 337 -15.56 5.32 5.70
C SER A 337 -15.81 4.14 4.77
N ASN A 338 -15.95 4.44 3.47
CA ASN A 338 -16.11 3.45 2.41
C ASN A 338 -14.90 2.50 2.35
N GLN A 339 -15.15 1.20 2.35
CA GLN A 339 -14.12 0.17 2.28
C GLN A 339 -14.30 -0.77 1.08
N GLY A 340 -15.36 -0.60 0.30
CA GLY A 340 -15.55 -1.40 -0.90
C GLY A 340 -16.74 -0.94 -1.73
N ILE A 341 -16.59 -1.03 -3.04
CA ILE A 341 -17.64 -0.73 -4.01
C ILE A 341 -17.72 -1.83 -5.07
N GLU A 342 -18.91 -1.96 -5.66
CA GLU A 342 -19.11 -2.77 -6.86
C GLU A 342 -20.07 -2.08 -7.83
N LEU A 343 -19.94 -2.36 -9.11
CA LEU A 343 -20.85 -1.88 -10.13
C LEU A 343 -22.00 -2.89 -10.34
N ILE A 344 -23.23 -2.36 -10.45
CA ILE A 344 -24.42 -3.19 -10.69
C ILE A 344 -24.49 -3.63 -12.16
N ASP A 345 -23.98 -2.79 -13.05
CA ASP A 345 -24.09 -2.93 -14.52
C ASP A 345 -22.83 -3.48 -15.20
N ALA A 346 -21.75 -3.71 -14.45
CA ALA A 346 -20.49 -4.23 -14.98
C ALA A 346 -19.81 -5.16 -13.98
N PRO A 347 -19.01 -6.16 -14.41
CA PRO A 347 -18.27 -7.07 -13.54
C PRO A 347 -17.04 -6.38 -12.96
N ALA A 348 -17.23 -5.29 -12.24
CA ALA A 348 -16.17 -4.46 -11.67
C ALA A 348 -16.42 -4.19 -10.20
N PHE A 349 -15.39 -4.33 -9.37
CA PHE A 349 -15.45 -4.03 -7.95
C PHE A 349 -14.08 -3.59 -7.42
N GLY A 350 -14.08 -2.96 -6.25
CA GLY A 350 -12.86 -2.54 -5.58
C GLY A 350 -12.96 -2.68 -4.07
N PHE A 351 -11.82 -2.84 -3.43
CA PHE A 351 -11.69 -2.90 -1.98
C PHE A 351 -10.58 -1.96 -1.50
N GLN A 352 -10.87 -1.16 -0.48
CA GLN A 352 -9.96 -0.12 0.01
C GLN A 352 -8.78 -0.71 0.80
N GLY A 353 -9.02 -1.77 1.55
CA GLY A 353 -7.98 -2.48 2.30
C GLY A 353 -7.14 -3.41 1.42
N HIS A 354 -6.27 -4.17 2.06
CA HIS A 354 -5.30 -5.05 1.43
C HIS A 354 -5.67 -6.53 1.65
N PRO A 355 -6.42 -7.17 0.74
CA PRO A 355 -6.82 -8.58 0.88
C PRO A 355 -5.65 -9.56 0.73
N GLU A 356 -4.52 -9.08 0.19
CA GLU A 356 -3.27 -9.83 0.11
C GLU A 356 -2.54 -9.90 1.45
N ALA A 357 -2.94 -9.11 2.45
CA ALA A 357 -2.22 -8.94 3.71
C ALA A 357 -0.75 -8.51 3.50
N SER A 358 0.23 -9.20 4.06
CA SER A 358 1.67 -8.91 3.97
C SER A 358 2.04 -7.46 4.35
N PRO A 359 1.93 -7.12 5.68
CA PRO A 359 1.47 -7.98 6.77
C PRO A 359 -0.06 -7.98 6.93
N GLY A 360 -0.57 -8.92 7.71
CA GLY A 360 -1.92 -8.82 8.25
C GLY A 360 -2.77 -10.08 8.13
N PRO A 361 -4.06 -9.96 8.51
CA PRO A 361 -5.04 -11.03 8.45
C PRO A 361 -5.47 -11.35 7.02
N HIS A 362 -5.99 -12.56 6.82
CA HIS A 362 -6.41 -13.08 5.52
C HIS A 362 -7.94 -13.16 5.34
N ASP A 363 -8.71 -12.54 6.22
CA ASP A 363 -10.19 -12.65 6.28
C ASP A 363 -10.86 -12.26 4.95
N VAL A 364 -10.26 -11.34 4.21
CA VAL A 364 -10.78 -10.79 2.94
C VAL A 364 -10.10 -11.37 1.69
N SER A 365 -9.26 -12.40 1.83
CA SER A 365 -8.55 -13.04 0.71
C SER A 365 -9.50 -13.64 -0.35
N GLY A 366 -10.73 -14.00 0.01
CA GLY A 366 -11.78 -14.46 -0.91
C GLY A 366 -12.17 -13.45 -2.00
N LEU A 367 -11.77 -12.18 -1.88
CA LEU A 367 -11.98 -11.18 -2.95
C LEU A 367 -11.19 -11.52 -4.23
N PHE A 368 -10.06 -12.20 -4.12
CA PHE A 368 -9.35 -12.74 -5.28
C PHE A 368 -10.16 -13.83 -5.98
N ASP A 369 -10.84 -14.72 -5.22
CA ASP A 369 -11.68 -15.79 -5.78
C ASP A 369 -12.89 -15.19 -6.49
N ARG A 370 -13.51 -14.15 -5.93
CA ARG A 370 -14.56 -13.36 -6.59
C ARG A 370 -14.12 -12.79 -7.95
N PHE A 371 -12.88 -12.33 -8.06
CA PHE A 371 -12.36 -11.85 -9.36
C PHE A 371 -12.23 -12.99 -10.37
N ILE A 372 -11.79 -14.18 -9.94
CA ILE A 372 -11.79 -15.38 -10.80
C ILE A 372 -13.19 -15.74 -11.26
N GLU A 373 -14.18 -15.74 -10.38
CA GLU A 373 -15.60 -16.02 -10.70
C GLU A 373 -16.16 -15.01 -11.72
N ALA A 374 -15.81 -13.72 -11.60
CA ALA A 374 -16.20 -12.71 -12.56
C ALA A 374 -15.64 -13.00 -13.96
N MET A 375 -14.39 -13.48 -14.08
CA MET A 375 -13.78 -13.87 -15.34
C MET A 375 -14.42 -15.16 -15.92
N VAL A 376 -14.76 -16.14 -15.08
CA VAL A 376 -15.50 -17.34 -15.51
C VAL A 376 -16.84 -16.94 -16.14
N SER A 377 -17.63 -16.17 -15.39
CA SER A 377 -18.96 -15.71 -15.83
C SER A 377 -18.92 -14.92 -17.13
N ALA A 378 -17.88 -14.08 -17.31
CA ALA A 378 -17.70 -13.31 -18.55
C ALA A 378 -17.33 -14.20 -19.74
N LYS A 379 -16.55 -15.28 -19.53
CA LYS A 379 -16.23 -16.26 -20.58
C LYS A 379 -17.47 -17.05 -21.01
N ASP A 380 -18.23 -17.54 -20.05
CA ASP A 380 -19.45 -18.32 -20.33
C ASP A 380 -20.49 -17.48 -21.08
N ALA A 381 -20.64 -16.20 -20.72
CA ALA A 381 -21.53 -15.28 -21.44
C ALA A 381 -21.07 -14.99 -22.88
N LYS A 382 -19.76 -15.04 -23.17
CA LYS A 382 -19.24 -14.90 -24.55
C LYS A 382 -19.49 -16.15 -25.38
N VAL A 383 -19.32 -17.34 -24.80
CA VAL A 383 -19.62 -18.63 -25.47
C VAL A 383 -21.10 -18.72 -25.81
N ALA A 384 -22.00 -18.38 -24.86
CA ALA A 384 -23.44 -18.41 -25.09
C ALA A 384 -23.95 -17.40 -26.17
N LYS A 385 -23.20 -16.33 -26.44
CA LYS A 385 -23.54 -15.35 -27.49
C LYS A 385 -22.93 -15.67 -28.85
N GLY A 386 -21.92 -16.54 -28.91
CA GLY A 386 -21.25 -16.97 -30.13
C GLY A 386 -21.75 -18.32 -30.69
N ALA A 387 -22.64 -19.01 -29.93
CA ALA A 387 -23.40 -20.18 -30.35
C ALA A 387 -24.82 -19.76 -30.78
#